data_65099db2fcd3429cc12787cb7da03c92
#
_entry.id   65099db2fcd3429cc12787cb7da03c92
#
_cell.length_a   1.000
_cell.length_b   1.000
_cell.length_c   1.000
_cell.angle_alpha   90.00
_cell.angle_beta   90.00
_cell.angle_gamma   90.00
#
_symmetry.space_group_name_H-M   'P 1'
#
loop_
_entity.id
_entity.type
_entity.pdbx_description
1 polymer ?
#
loop_
_entity_poly.entity_id
_entity_poly.type
_entity_poly.pdbx_seq_one_letter_code
_entity_poly.pdbx_strand_id
1 'polypeptide(L)'
;MAFKLSNRSLSKLEGVSEDLVETVKKAIELTTVDFGVIYGVRNIEEQEKLFKSGRSQTMASKHLLQDDGTAHAVDLMAYQDGEPCWEIAVYDEIADAMKEAAVREGVKIRWGAAWHIDDFRDWEGTAEEAMNAYIDLRRSQSRRPFIDGPHFEKN
;
A
#
# COMPACT_ATOMS: atom_id res chain seq x y z
N MET A 1 -19.76 10.12 -6.32
CA MET A 1 -19.46 9.30 -7.49
C MET A 1 -18.22 8.47 -7.21
N ALA A 2 -18.31 7.18 -7.45
CA ALA A 2 -17.15 6.30 -7.22
C ALA A 2 -16.15 6.41 -8.37
N PHE A 3 -14.88 6.30 -8.04
CA PHE A 3 -13.82 6.16 -9.01
C PHE A 3 -13.75 4.72 -9.54
N LYS A 4 -13.01 4.51 -10.59
CA LYS A 4 -12.82 3.18 -11.20
C LYS A 4 -11.35 2.95 -11.54
N LEU A 5 -10.90 1.70 -11.38
CA LEU A 5 -9.57 1.32 -11.82
C LEU A 5 -9.51 1.30 -13.34
N SER A 6 -8.45 1.86 -13.91
CA SER A 6 -8.20 1.81 -15.35
C SER A 6 -7.81 0.39 -15.77
N ASN A 7 -7.86 0.12 -17.08
CA ASN A 7 -7.38 -1.16 -17.62
C ASN A 7 -5.91 -1.38 -17.29
N ARG A 8 -5.12 -0.32 -17.29
CA ARG A 8 -3.70 -0.39 -16.92
C ARG A 8 -3.54 -0.82 -15.46
N SER A 9 -4.33 -0.23 -14.55
CA SER A 9 -4.32 -0.63 -13.12
C SER A 9 -4.73 -2.08 -12.95
N LEU A 10 -5.79 -2.52 -13.64
CA LEU A 10 -6.25 -3.91 -13.57
C LEU A 10 -5.18 -4.88 -14.05
N SER A 11 -4.43 -4.53 -15.12
CA SER A 11 -3.33 -5.37 -15.61
C SER A 11 -2.20 -5.49 -14.58
N LYS A 12 -1.96 -4.46 -13.79
CA LYS A 12 -0.94 -4.48 -12.73
C LYS A 12 -1.32 -5.38 -11.55
N LEU A 13 -2.59 -5.70 -11.42
CA LEU A 13 -3.06 -6.62 -10.37
C LEU A 13 -2.92 -8.09 -10.75
N GLU A 14 -2.57 -8.40 -12.01
CA GLU A 14 -2.34 -9.79 -12.42
C GLU A 14 -1.17 -10.39 -11.64
N GLY A 15 -1.37 -11.57 -11.08
CA GLY A 15 -0.36 -12.25 -10.27
C GLY A 15 -0.32 -11.83 -8.81
N VAL A 16 -1.10 -10.83 -8.42
CA VAL A 16 -1.27 -10.42 -7.02
C VAL A 16 -2.31 -11.34 -6.36
N SER A 17 -2.16 -11.60 -5.07
CA SER A 17 -3.08 -12.42 -4.29
C SER A 17 -4.53 -11.95 -4.45
N GLU A 18 -5.44 -12.87 -4.70
CA GLU A 18 -6.84 -12.58 -5.01
C GLU A 18 -7.52 -11.73 -3.93
N ASP A 19 -7.28 -12.04 -2.66
CA ASP A 19 -7.88 -11.29 -1.55
C ASP A 19 -7.38 -9.84 -1.49
N LEU A 20 -6.10 -9.62 -1.80
CA LEU A 20 -5.55 -8.27 -1.88
C LEU A 20 -6.13 -7.53 -3.10
N VAL A 21 -6.28 -8.21 -4.22
CA VAL A 21 -6.92 -7.66 -5.43
C VAL A 21 -8.35 -7.17 -5.11
N GLU A 22 -9.13 -8.02 -4.43
CA GLU A 22 -10.50 -7.65 -4.04
C GLU A 22 -10.53 -6.48 -3.06
N THR A 23 -9.53 -6.39 -2.17
CA THR A 23 -9.39 -5.26 -1.26
C THR A 23 -9.16 -3.96 -2.04
N VAL A 24 -8.27 -3.97 -3.02
CA VAL A 24 -8.00 -2.78 -3.86
C VAL A 24 -9.25 -2.38 -4.64
N LYS A 25 -9.96 -3.35 -5.22
CA LYS A 25 -11.20 -3.10 -5.97
C LYS A 25 -12.29 -2.50 -5.07
N LYS A 26 -12.37 -2.93 -3.83
CA LYS A 26 -13.30 -2.34 -2.86
C LYS A 26 -12.86 -0.93 -2.47
N ALA A 27 -11.57 -0.74 -2.25
CA ALA A 27 -11.04 0.57 -1.86
C ALA A 27 -11.29 1.65 -2.89
N ILE A 28 -11.18 1.34 -4.20
CA ILE A 28 -11.44 2.35 -5.25
C ILE A 28 -12.89 2.82 -5.25
N GLU A 29 -13.81 2.00 -4.77
CA GLU A 29 -15.22 2.38 -4.61
C GLU A 29 -15.45 3.29 -3.39
N LEU A 30 -14.61 3.15 -2.36
CA LEU A 30 -14.77 3.84 -1.07
C LEU A 30 -13.94 5.11 -0.95
N THR A 31 -12.88 5.23 -1.72
CA THR A 31 -11.90 6.31 -1.59
C THR A 31 -12.47 7.69 -1.93
N THR A 32 -11.96 8.71 -1.23
CA THR A 32 -12.26 10.12 -1.53
C THR A 32 -11.24 10.73 -2.50
N VAL A 33 -10.12 10.01 -2.75
CA VAL A 33 -9.06 10.42 -3.67
C VAL A 33 -8.88 9.32 -4.72
N ASP A 34 -8.88 9.70 -5.99
CA ASP A 34 -8.66 8.74 -7.07
C ASP A 34 -7.25 8.14 -6.99
N PHE A 35 -7.12 6.88 -7.37
CA PHE A 35 -5.82 6.22 -7.43
C PHE A 35 -5.77 5.18 -8.54
N GLY A 36 -4.55 4.83 -8.94
CA GLY A 36 -4.27 3.71 -9.83
C GLY A 36 -3.25 2.78 -9.20
N VAL A 37 -3.15 1.57 -9.74
CA VAL A 37 -2.13 0.61 -9.34
C VAL A 37 -0.92 0.78 -10.26
N ILE A 38 0.24 1.08 -9.68
CA ILE A 38 1.47 1.26 -10.48
C ILE A 38 2.40 0.06 -10.42
N TYR A 39 2.39 -0.67 -9.29
CA TYR A 39 3.18 -1.90 -9.13
C TYR A 39 2.38 -2.96 -8.41
N GLY A 40 2.49 -4.18 -8.91
CA GLY A 40 1.99 -5.39 -8.28
C GLY A 40 3.12 -6.40 -8.17
N VAL A 41 3.22 -7.33 -9.11
CA VAL A 41 4.31 -8.32 -9.15
C VAL A 41 5.61 -7.64 -9.56
N ARG A 42 6.69 -7.96 -8.86
CA ARG A 42 8.05 -7.53 -9.16
C ARG A 42 8.94 -8.76 -9.28
N ASN A 43 9.85 -8.79 -10.24
CA ASN A 43 10.80 -9.88 -10.34
C ASN A 43 12.02 -9.62 -9.44
N ILE A 44 12.84 -10.67 -9.24
CA ILE A 44 13.97 -10.58 -8.31
C ILE A 44 15.04 -9.59 -8.79
N GLU A 45 15.21 -9.46 -10.09
CA GLU A 45 16.19 -8.52 -10.67
C GLU A 45 15.79 -7.07 -10.40
N GLU A 46 14.51 -6.75 -10.53
CA GLU A 46 13.98 -5.42 -10.20
C GLU A 46 14.15 -5.12 -8.72
N GLN A 47 13.90 -6.12 -7.86
CA GLN A 47 14.06 -5.95 -6.41
C GLN A 47 15.53 -5.70 -6.04
N GLU A 48 16.46 -6.39 -6.68
CA GLU A 48 17.88 -6.20 -6.48
C GLU A 48 18.31 -4.77 -6.82
N LYS A 49 17.85 -4.26 -7.95
CA LYS A 49 18.14 -2.88 -8.36
C LYS A 49 17.62 -1.86 -7.36
N LEU A 50 16.39 -2.06 -6.88
CA LEU A 50 15.78 -1.16 -5.89
C LEU A 50 16.51 -1.19 -4.56
N PHE A 51 16.94 -2.38 -4.12
CA PHE A 51 17.70 -2.54 -2.90
C PHE A 51 19.07 -1.84 -3.00
N LYS A 52 19.80 -2.08 -4.09
CA LYS A 52 21.13 -1.48 -4.32
C LYS A 52 21.05 0.04 -4.46
N SER A 53 19.97 0.58 -5.03
CA SER A 53 19.80 2.03 -5.21
C SER A 53 19.26 2.72 -3.95
N GLY A 54 18.92 1.98 -2.90
CA GLY A 54 18.36 2.52 -1.66
C GLY A 54 16.87 2.82 -1.71
N ARG A 55 16.18 2.51 -2.82
CA ARG A 55 14.73 2.70 -2.98
C ARG A 55 13.92 1.64 -2.24
N SER A 56 14.53 0.50 -1.95
CA SER A 56 13.95 -0.55 -1.12
C SER A 56 14.92 -0.89 -0.01
N GLN A 57 14.37 -1.20 1.16
CA GLN A 57 15.17 -1.55 2.34
C GLN A 57 15.25 -3.05 2.57
N THR A 58 14.74 -3.86 1.62
CA THR A 58 14.71 -5.31 1.79
C THR A 58 14.86 -6.02 0.45
N MET A 59 15.48 -7.22 0.50
CA MET A 59 15.46 -8.18 -0.61
C MET A 59 14.25 -9.14 -0.47
N ALA A 60 13.57 -9.12 0.67
CA ALA A 60 12.41 -9.98 0.96
C ALA A 60 11.08 -9.23 0.75
N SER A 61 10.96 -8.54 -0.39
CA SER A 61 9.77 -7.75 -0.72
C SER A 61 8.55 -8.63 -0.95
N LYS A 62 7.40 -8.17 -0.47
CA LYS A 62 6.10 -8.80 -0.73
C LYS A 62 5.63 -8.61 -2.18
N HIS A 63 6.28 -7.75 -2.96
CA HIS A 63 6.05 -7.63 -4.41
C HIS A 63 6.59 -8.82 -5.19
N LEU A 64 7.53 -9.57 -4.61
CA LEU A 64 8.00 -10.83 -5.19
C LEU A 64 6.94 -11.90 -4.99
N LEU A 65 6.93 -12.91 -5.88
CA LEU A 65 6.03 -14.04 -5.70
C LEU A 65 6.36 -14.77 -4.40
N GLN A 66 5.34 -14.96 -3.57
CA GLN A 66 5.45 -15.66 -2.30
C GLN A 66 5.22 -17.17 -2.50
N ASP A 67 5.22 -17.94 -1.40
CA ASP A 67 5.09 -19.41 -1.45
C ASP A 67 3.82 -19.88 -2.15
N ASP A 68 2.76 -19.09 -2.14
CA ASP A 68 1.50 -19.44 -2.82
C ASP A 68 1.51 -19.10 -4.33
N GLY A 69 2.62 -18.60 -4.85
CA GLY A 69 2.74 -18.23 -6.26
C GLY A 69 2.18 -16.86 -6.62
N THR A 70 1.80 -16.05 -5.63
CA THR A 70 1.25 -14.70 -5.85
C THR A 70 2.08 -13.65 -5.13
N ALA A 71 2.05 -12.40 -5.62
CA ALA A 71 2.60 -11.26 -4.89
C ALA A 71 1.62 -10.82 -3.80
N HIS A 72 2.16 -10.36 -2.68
CA HIS A 72 1.35 -9.93 -1.53
C HIS A 72 1.47 -8.44 -1.28
N ALA A 73 1.82 -7.65 -2.29
CA ALA A 73 1.95 -6.19 -2.16
C ALA A 73 1.50 -5.48 -3.43
N VAL A 74 0.99 -4.27 -3.25
CA VAL A 74 0.67 -3.33 -4.32
C VAL A 74 1.17 -1.95 -3.95
N ASP A 75 1.53 -1.16 -4.97
CA ASP A 75 1.79 0.26 -4.82
C ASP A 75 0.71 1.02 -5.57
N LEU A 76 0.06 1.95 -4.85
CA LEU A 76 -1.04 2.75 -5.37
C LEU A 76 -0.55 4.19 -5.56
N MET A 77 -0.91 4.79 -6.70
CA MET A 77 -0.56 6.18 -6.98
C MET A 77 -1.81 7.05 -6.97
N ALA A 78 -1.79 8.12 -6.16
CA ALA A 78 -2.88 9.08 -6.08
C ALA A 78 -2.91 9.97 -7.32
N TYR A 79 -4.12 10.34 -7.73
CA TYR A 79 -4.35 11.31 -8.78
C TYR A 79 -5.20 12.45 -8.26
N GLN A 80 -4.79 13.68 -8.57
CA GLN A 80 -5.61 14.87 -8.31
C GLN A 80 -5.71 15.64 -9.62
N ASP A 81 -6.94 15.97 -10.01
CA ASP A 81 -7.23 16.67 -11.27
C ASP A 81 -6.60 15.96 -12.49
N GLY A 82 -6.57 14.62 -12.45
CA GLY A 82 -6.02 13.81 -13.53
C GLY A 82 -4.50 13.68 -13.53
N GLU A 83 -3.81 14.29 -12.59
CA GLU A 83 -2.35 14.27 -12.50
C GLU A 83 -1.86 13.45 -11.31
N PRO A 84 -0.72 12.72 -11.43
CA PRO A 84 -0.12 12.02 -10.29
C PRO A 84 0.19 12.99 -9.15
N CYS A 85 -0.12 12.57 -7.94
CA CYS A 85 0.15 13.35 -6.74
C CYS A 85 0.91 12.47 -5.73
N TRP A 86 2.02 13.00 -5.22
CA TRP A 86 2.88 12.27 -4.27
C TRP A 86 2.84 12.86 -2.86
N GLU A 87 1.96 13.81 -2.59
CA GLU A 87 1.82 14.39 -1.26
C GLU A 87 1.26 13.37 -0.29
N ILE A 88 1.95 13.17 0.84
CA ILE A 88 1.58 12.14 1.82
C ILE A 88 0.14 12.30 2.34
N ALA A 89 -0.34 13.53 2.46
CA ALA A 89 -1.68 13.78 2.97
C ALA A 89 -2.79 13.11 2.14
N VAL A 90 -2.60 12.98 0.82
CA VAL A 90 -3.60 12.29 -0.02
C VAL A 90 -3.53 10.78 0.13
N TYR A 91 -2.36 10.24 0.49
CA TYR A 91 -2.19 8.81 0.76
C TYR A 91 -2.84 8.40 2.08
N ASP A 92 -2.96 9.31 3.04
CA ASP A 92 -3.73 9.07 4.26
C ASP A 92 -5.18 8.71 3.94
N GLU A 93 -5.79 9.41 2.99
CA GLU A 93 -7.17 9.15 2.56
C GLU A 93 -7.30 7.83 1.81
N ILE A 94 -6.33 7.49 0.96
CA ILE A 94 -6.29 6.19 0.29
C ILE A 94 -6.13 5.08 1.32
N ALA A 95 -5.26 5.28 2.31
CA ALA A 95 -5.04 4.30 3.38
C ALA A 95 -6.29 4.10 4.22
N ASP A 96 -7.07 5.15 4.50
CA ASP A 96 -8.35 5.01 5.19
C ASP A 96 -9.31 4.13 4.38
N ALA A 97 -9.36 4.31 3.05
CA ALA A 97 -10.19 3.49 2.17
C ALA A 97 -9.70 2.04 2.12
N MET A 98 -8.40 1.83 2.07
CA MET A 98 -7.81 0.48 2.07
C MET A 98 -8.09 -0.24 3.40
N LYS A 99 -8.03 0.47 4.52
CA LYS A 99 -8.34 -0.09 5.83
C LYS A 99 -9.80 -0.55 5.88
N GLU A 100 -10.73 0.30 5.46
CA GLU A 100 -12.16 -0.03 5.43
C GLU A 100 -12.43 -1.21 4.48
N ALA A 101 -11.80 -1.21 3.31
CA ALA A 101 -11.91 -2.30 2.36
C ALA A 101 -11.39 -3.61 2.95
N ALA A 102 -10.25 -3.56 3.65
CA ALA A 102 -9.65 -4.74 4.29
C ALA A 102 -10.57 -5.31 5.38
N VAL A 103 -11.25 -4.44 6.14
CA VAL A 103 -12.25 -4.87 7.13
C VAL A 103 -13.39 -5.60 6.43
N ARG A 104 -13.92 -5.03 5.36
CA ARG A 104 -15.05 -5.63 4.61
C ARG A 104 -14.69 -6.94 3.93
N GLU A 105 -13.47 -7.04 3.40
CA GLU A 105 -13.00 -8.25 2.72
C GLU A 105 -12.38 -9.28 3.67
N GLY A 106 -12.16 -8.93 4.93
CA GLY A 106 -11.57 -9.84 5.91
C GLY A 106 -10.09 -10.12 5.66
N VAL A 107 -9.34 -9.15 5.16
CA VAL A 107 -7.94 -9.30 4.76
C VAL A 107 -7.02 -8.54 5.71
N LYS A 108 -6.00 -9.21 6.23
CA LYS A 108 -4.99 -8.58 7.08
C LYS A 108 -3.97 -7.86 6.19
N ILE A 109 -3.86 -6.55 6.36
CA ILE A 109 -2.92 -5.73 5.58
C ILE A 109 -2.03 -4.87 6.47
N ARG A 110 -0.88 -4.47 5.92
CA ARG A 110 0.01 -3.45 6.48
C ARG A 110 0.10 -2.29 5.50
N TRP A 111 0.30 -1.09 6.04
CA TRP A 111 0.52 0.12 5.26
C TRP A 111 1.97 0.59 5.40
N GLY A 112 2.57 1.05 4.30
CA GLY A 112 3.98 1.45 4.25
C GLY A 112 4.32 2.76 4.96
N ALA A 113 3.35 3.43 5.58
CA ALA A 113 3.58 4.61 6.41
C ALA A 113 3.25 4.36 7.89
N ALA A 114 2.90 3.13 8.24
CA ALA A 114 2.58 2.73 9.62
C ALA A 114 3.07 1.29 9.86
N TRP A 115 4.35 1.06 9.62
CA TRP A 115 4.97 -0.28 9.69
C TRP A 115 4.89 -0.96 11.06
N HIS A 116 4.65 -0.20 12.12
CA HIS A 116 4.56 -0.72 13.48
C HIS A 116 3.24 -1.46 13.75
N ILE A 117 2.27 -1.37 12.82
CA ILE A 117 0.97 -2.01 12.95
C ILE A 117 0.93 -3.25 12.05
N ASP A 118 0.86 -4.44 12.65
CA ASP A 118 0.86 -5.71 11.91
C ASP A 118 -0.44 -5.95 11.15
N ASP A 119 -1.56 -5.51 11.70
CA ASP A 119 -2.86 -5.60 11.07
C ASP A 119 -3.52 -4.22 11.13
N PHE A 120 -3.50 -3.54 9.99
CA PHE A 120 -4.00 -2.17 9.89
C PHE A 120 -5.48 -2.05 10.25
N ARG A 121 -6.24 -3.14 10.12
CA ARG A 121 -7.66 -3.18 10.54
C ARG A 121 -7.84 -2.93 12.03
N ASP A 122 -6.83 -3.25 12.84
CA ASP A 122 -6.89 -3.11 14.30
C ASP A 122 -6.68 -1.66 14.77
N TRP A 123 -6.21 -0.79 13.89
CA TRP A 123 -6.01 0.62 14.25
C TRP A 123 -7.36 1.34 14.34
N GLU A 124 -7.65 1.93 15.49
CA GLU A 124 -8.94 2.57 15.77
C GLU A 124 -9.04 4.03 15.32
N GLY A 125 -7.95 4.63 14.89
CA GLY A 125 -7.94 6.02 14.43
C GLY A 125 -7.89 6.13 12.92
N THR A 126 -7.55 7.32 12.44
CA THR A 126 -7.33 7.58 11.03
C THR A 126 -5.96 7.10 10.60
N ALA A 127 -5.75 6.96 9.28
CA ALA A 127 -4.44 6.62 8.73
C ALA A 127 -3.40 7.69 9.08
N GLU A 128 -3.78 8.97 9.04
CA GLU A 128 -2.88 10.06 9.43
C GLU A 128 -2.38 9.88 10.87
N GLU A 129 -3.28 9.54 11.80
CA GLU A 129 -2.91 9.28 13.20
C GLU A 129 -1.97 8.08 13.31
N ALA A 130 -2.23 7.02 12.53
CA ALA A 130 -1.37 5.84 12.52
C ALA A 130 0.04 6.17 12.04
N MET A 131 0.16 6.95 10.98
CA MET A 131 1.45 7.40 10.45
C MET A 131 2.20 8.25 11.46
N ASN A 132 1.51 9.21 12.09
CA ASN A 132 2.14 10.06 13.10
C ASN A 132 2.61 9.26 14.31
N ALA A 133 1.85 8.25 14.73
CA ALA A 133 2.25 7.34 15.81
C ALA A 133 3.51 6.54 15.43
N TYR A 134 3.60 6.10 14.18
CA TYR A 134 4.79 5.41 13.67
C TYR A 134 6.02 6.33 13.69
N ILE A 135 5.87 7.56 13.21
CA ILE A 135 6.95 8.55 13.18
C ILE A 135 7.44 8.81 14.61
N ASP A 136 6.53 9.04 15.55
CA ASP A 136 6.87 9.31 16.95
C ASP A 136 7.58 8.12 17.58
N LEU A 137 7.13 6.90 17.30
CA LEU A 137 7.77 5.68 17.80
C LEU A 137 9.20 5.57 17.30
N ARG A 138 9.44 5.77 16.00
CA ARG A 138 10.80 5.70 15.43
C ARG A 138 11.71 6.77 16.03
N ARG A 139 11.21 7.99 16.18
CA ARG A 139 11.98 9.09 16.80
C ARG A 139 12.34 8.79 18.25
N SER A 140 11.40 8.18 19.00
CA SER A 140 11.68 7.78 20.39
C SER A 140 12.78 6.73 20.49
N GLN A 141 12.99 5.96 19.43
CA GLN A 141 14.05 4.94 19.32
C GLN A 141 15.31 5.50 18.66
N SER A 142 15.38 6.80 18.43
CA SER A 142 16.48 7.47 17.71
C SER A 142 16.68 6.87 16.31
N ARG A 143 15.59 6.49 15.67
CA ARG A 143 15.58 5.86 14.33
C ARG A 143 14.82 6.75 13.35
N ARG A 144 15.26 6.71 12.10
CA ARG A 144 14.59 7.44 11.02
C ARG A 144 13.34 6.67 10.57
N PRO A 145 12.16 7.29 10.45
CA PRO A 145 11.00 6.60 9.90
C PRO A 145 11.20 6.34 8.40
N PHE A 146 10.75 5.16 7.95
CA PHE A 146 10.70 4.83 6.51
C PHE A 146 9.24 4.95 6.07
N ILE A 147 8.94 5.97 5.28
CA ILE A 147 7.58 6.28 4.84
C ILE A 147 7.41 5.91 3.36
N ASP A 148 6.57 4.95 3.09
CA ASP A 148 6.19 4.53 1.74
C ASP A 148 4.66 4.51 1.65
N GLY A 149 4.08 5.71 1.52
CA GLY A 149 2.62 5.90 1.50
C GLY A 149 1.86 5.10 0.45
N PRO A 150 2.41 4.92 -0.78
CA PRO A 150 1.78 4.10 -1.81
C PRO A 150 1.70 2.61 -1.48
N HIS A 151 2.53 2.10 -0.58
CA HIS A 151 2.72 0.66 -0.37
C HIS A 151 1.70 0.06 0.60
N PHE A 152 1.02 -0.99 0.14
CA PHE A 152 0.14 -1.83 0.95
C PHE A 152 0.51 -3.30 0.72
N GLU A 153 0.56 -4.07 1.78
CA GLU A 153 0.89 -5.49 1.69
C GLU A 153 -0.05 -6.34 2.52
N LYS A 154 -0.27 -7.55 2.05
CA LYS A 154 -0.97 -8.59 2.81
C LYS A 154 0.00 -9.15 3.84
N ASN A 155 -0.47 -9.35 5.06
CA ASN A 155 0.39 -9.83 6.15
C ASN A 155 -0.08 -11.18 6.72
#